data_1d12dc918b0da648653162fa64f1844a
#
_entry.id   1d12dc918b0da648653162fa64f1844a
#
_cell.length_a   1.000
_cell.length_b   1.000
_cell.length_c   1.000
_cell.angle_alpha   90.00
_cell.angle_beta   90.00
_cell.angle_gamma   90.00
#
_symmetry.space_group_name_H-M   'P 1'
#
loop_
_entity.id
_entity.type
_entity.pdbx_description
1 polymer ?
#
loop_
_entity_poly.entity_id
_entity_poly.type
_entity_poly.pdbx_seq_one_letter_code
_entity_poly.pdbx_strand_id
1 'polypeptide(L)'
;MTDLLAPLRECAESIGLAVTGRHRQGYSGQRDTQYHLDLVADEIAIRILTGTGYQVISEESGVSGSGEFQVVVDPIDGSTNCDRGVPFFSTSLALMRGPELIGGVVRNQATGDLYEGLKGEGARLNGGAIRANGQTDPAEALVAFSGFPEHRFAWFQNRGLGSAALEICLVAEGSLDVFSVAEQSALNPWDYLAGLLIAREAGAAEGEYNDQDLETPEPVKRRPVVASTPELVAFYKKQWPF
;
A
#
# COMPACT_ATOMS: atom_id res chain seq x y z
N MET A 1 -27.02 0.27 3.85
CA MET A 1 -25.83 1.16 3.99
C MET A 1 -25.17 1.27 2.63
N THR A 2 -24.69 2.44 2.26
CA THR A 2 -23.93 2.63 1.02
C THR A 2 -22.59 1.93 1.15
N ASP A 3 -22.21 1.11 0.18
CA ASP A 3 -20.91 0.44 0.15
C ASP A 3 -19.83 1.45 -0.28
N LEU A 4 -19.10 1.97 0.70
CA LEU A 4 -18.07 3.00 0.48
C LEU A 4 -16.88 2.50 -0.32
N LEU A 5 -16.61 1.19 -0.33
CA LEU A 5 -15.49 0.62 -1.06
C LEU A 5 -15.84 0.23 -2.51
N ALA A 6 -17.13 0.23 -2.90
CA ALA A 6 -17.53 -0.16 -4.24
C ALA A 6 -16.84 0.66 -5.35
N PRO A 7 -16.76 2.01 -5.28
CA PRO A 7 -16.04 2.80 -6.29
C PRO A 7 -14.53 2.49 -6.33
N LEU A 8 -13.92 2.17 -5.19
CA LEU A 8 -12.50 1.81 -5.12
C LEU A 8 -12.24 0.47 -5.81
N ARG A 9 -13.12 -0.53 -5.58
CA ARG A 9 -13.02 -1.83 -6.26
C ARG A 9 -13.19 -1.69 -7.78
N GLU A 10 -14.20 -0.95 -8.23
CA GLU A 10 -14.41 -0.65 -9.65
C GLU A 10 -13.18 0.03 -10.28
N CYS A 11 -12.60 1.00 -9.57
CA CYS A 11 -11.39 1.69 -10.00
C CYS A 11 -10.22 0.71 -10.16
N ALA A 12 -9.91 -0.07 -9.11
CA ALA A 12 -8.80 -1.02 -9.11
C ALA A 12 -8.96 -2.10 -10.20
N GLU A 13 -10.18 -2.59 -10.44
CA GLU A 13 -10.49 -3.54 -11.51
C GLU A 13 -10.31 -2.92 -12.90
N SER A 14 -10.82 -1.70 -13.10
CA SER A 14 -10.70 -0.98 -14.38
C SER A 14 -9.26 -0.69 -14.74
N ILE A 15 -8.42 -0.32 -13.77
CA ILE A 15 -6.97 -0.16 -13.95
C ILE A 15 -6.36 -1.51 -14.36
N GLY A 16 -6.69 -2.59 -13.66
CA GLY A 16 -6.20 -3.93 -13.98
C GLY A 16 -6.47 -4.32 -15.43
N LEU A 17 -7.69 -4.10 -15.92
CA LEU A 17 -8.05 -4.38 -17.32
C LEU A 17 -7.23 -3.54 -18.31
N ALA A 18 -6.82 -2.33 -17.92
CA ALA A 18 -6.06 -1.45 -18.80
C ALA A 18 -4.56 -1.75 -18.82
N VAL A 19 -3.97 -2.26 -17.72
CA VAL A 19 -2.52 -2.44 -17.59
C VAL A 19 -2.07 -3.91 -17.75
N THR A 20 -2.93 -4.87 -17.48
CA THR A 20 -2.59 -6.30 -17.55
C THR A 20 -2.13 -6.70 -18.95
N GLY A 21 -0.98 -7.37 -19.02
CA GLY A 21 -0.38 -7.82 -20.29
C GLY A 21 0.33 -6.72 -21.08
N ARG A 22 0.34 -5.47 -20.59
CA ARG A 22 1.06 -4.35 -21.23
C ARG A 22 2.40 -4.12 -20.53
N HIS A 23 3.43 -4.82 -20.99
CA HIS A 23 4.78 -4.66 -20.48
C HIS A 23 5.65 -3.87 -21.45
N ARG A 24 6.78 -3.35 -20.95
CA ARG A 24 7.84 -2.68 -21.73
C ARG A 24 7.35 -1.47 -22.53
N GLN A 25 6.44 -0.70 -21.93
CA GLN A 25 5.99 0.57 -22.50
C GLN A 25 7.00 1.70 -22.26
N GLY A 26 7.87 1.53 -21.27
CA GLY A 26 8.94 2.48 -20.93
C GLY A 26 8.45 3.73 -20.19
N TYR A 27 9.39 4.63 -19.98
CA TYR A 27 9.13 5.89 -19.27
C TYR A 27 8.29 6.87 -20.10
N SER A 28 7.43 7.62 -19.42
CA SER A 28 6.56 8.64 -20.03
C SER A 28 7.34 9.85 -20.58
N GLY A 29 8.50 10.14 -20.01
CA GLY A 29 9.30 11.31 -20.30
C GLY A 29 8.77 12.62 -19.70
N GLN A 30 7.67 12.59 -18.96
CA GLN A 30 7.10 13.77 -18.27
C GLN A 30 7.76 14.01 -16.92
N ARG A 31 8.06 12.94 -16.18
CA ARG A 31 8.81 12.97 -14.91
C ARG A 31 9.81 11.81 -14.86
N ASP A 32 10.86 11.97 -14.07
CA ASP A 32 11.80 10.90 -13.79
C ASP A 32 11.05 9.70 -13.15
N THR A 33 11.38 8.49 -13.58
CA THR A 33 10.82 7.21 -13.10
C THR A 33 9.34 6.96 -13.38
N GLN A 34 8.58 7.89 -13.98
CA GLN A 34 7.19 7.70 -14.36
C GLN A 34 7.08 6.88 -15.65
N TYR A 35 6.28 5.85 -15.65
CA TYR A 35 6.01 5.02 -16.82
C TYR A 35 4.75 5.46 -17.58
N HIS A 36 4.62 5.10 -18.84
CA HIS A 36 3.40 5.37 -19.63
C HIS A 36 2.16 4.73 -19.02
N LEU A 37 2.30 3.56 -18.39
CA LEU A 37 1.18 2.86 -17.75
C LEU A 37 0.66 3.58 -16.51
N ASP A 38 1.52 4.31 -15.78
CA ASP A 38 1.10 5.11 -14.63
C ASP A 38 0.11 6.20 -15.05
N LEU A 39 0.36 6.86 -16.18
CA LEU A 39 -0.53 7.89 -16.72
C LEU A 39 -1.89 7.32 -17.13
N VAL A 40 -1.90 6.13 -17.75
CA VAL A 40 -3.14 5.45 -18.14
C VAL A 40 -3.96 5.06 -16.91
N ALA A 41 -3.30 4.52 -15.90
CA ALA A 41 -3.93 4.12 -14.65
C ALA A 41 -4.49 5.32 -13.86
N ASP A 42 -3.73 6.41 -13.81
CA ASP A 42 -4.12 7.65 -13.14
C ASP A 42 -5.37 8.28 -13.77
N GLU A 43 -5.43 8.38 -15.11
CA GLU A 43 -6.60 8.90 -15.82
C GLU A 43 -7.86 8.10 -15.50
N ILE A 44 -7.75 6.77 -15.39
CA ILE A 44 -8.86 5.89 -15.02
C ILE A 44 -9.29 6.17 -13.57
N ALA A 45 -8.32 6.28 -12.64
CA ALA A 45 -8.61 6.54 -11.24
C ALA A 45 -9.34 7.88 -11.05
N ILE A 46 -8.83 8.96 -11.64
CA ILE A 46 -9.45 10.27 -11.56
C ILE A 46 -10.88 10.22 -12.09
N ARG A 47 -11.07 9.67 -13.30
CA ARG A 47 -12.38 9.63 -13.94
C ARG A 47 -13.43 8.88 -13.11
N ILE A 48 -13.09 7.71 -12.57
CA ILE A 48 -14.03 6.88 -11.81
C ILE A 48 -14.32 7.53 -10.45
N LEU A 49 -13.28 7.86 -9.70
CA LEU A 49 -13.44 8.31 -8.33
C LEU A 49 -14.06 9.72 -8.23
N THR A 50 -13.67 10.66 -9.10
CA THR A 50 -14.32 11.97 -9.13
C THR A 50 -15.75 11.89 -9.65
N GLY A 51 -16.04 10.97 -10.57
CA GLY A 51 -17.40 10.70 -11.08
C GLY A 51 -18.37 10.19 -10.01
N THR A 52 -17.85 9.63 -8.91
CA THR A 52 -18.64 9.20 -7.75
C THR A 52 -18.68 10.25 -6.63
N GLY A 53 -18.07 11.41 -6.83
CA GLY A 53 -18.06 12.52 -5.87
C GLY A 53 -16.97 12.43 -4.81
N TYR A 54 -15.92 11.64 -5.03
CA TYR A 54 -14.74 11.61 -4.17
C TYR A 54 -13.69 12.61 -4.65
N GLN A 55 -12.96 13.21 -3.70
CA GLN A 55 -11.72 13.92 -4.01
C GLN A 55 -10.61 12.88 -4.18
N VAL A 56 -9.78 13.05 -5.19
CA VAL A 56 -8.63 12.19 -5.45
C VAL A 56 -7.34 12.93 -5.09
N ILE A 57 -6.44 12.25 -4.40
CA ILE A 57 -5.07 12.70 -4.13
C ILE A 57 -4.14 11.62 -4.71
N SER A 58 -3.70 11.83 -5.94
CA SER A 58 -2.90 10.87 -6.69
C SER A 58 -1.41 11.20 -6.65
N GLU A 59 -0.58 10.16 -6.63
CA GLU A 59 0.86 10.27 -6.86
C GLU A 59 1.17 10.98 -8.17
N GLU A 60 0.41 10.67 -9.23
CA GLU A 60 0.73 11.09 -10.59
C GLU A 60 0.25 12.50 -10.91
N SER A 61 -0.98 12.82 -10.58
CA SER A 61 -1.64 14.08 -10.99
C SER A 61 -1.94 15.04 -9.83
N GLY A 62 -1.67 14.63 -8.58
CA GLY A 62 -1.98 15.43 -7.41
C GLY A 62 -3.47 15.46 -7.10
N VAL A 63 -4.01 16.61 -6.73
CA VAL A 63 -5.39 16.76 -6.25
C VAL A 63 -6.37 16.99 -7.39
N SER A 64 -7.43 16.19 -7.46
CA SER A 64 -8.52 16.29 -8.43
C SER A 64 -9.89 16.16 -7.75
N GLY A 65 -10.87 16.92 -8.25
CA GLY A 65 -12.23 16.91 -7.69
C GLY A 65 -12.35 17.52 -6.30
N SER A 66 -13.48 17.28 -5.68
CA SER A 66 -13.79 17.68 -4.30
C SER A 66 -14.89 16.79 -3.74
N GLY A 67 -14.90 16.54 -2.43
CA GLY A 67 -15.92 15.70 -1.80
C GLY A 67 -15.70 15.60 -0.29
N GLU A 68 -16.66 15.00 0.41
CA GLU A 68 -16.54 14.66 1.83
C GLU A 68 -15.47 13.58 2.06
N PHE A 69 -15.39 12.65 1.11
CA PHE A 69 -14.42 11.58 1.12
C PHE A 69 -13.25 11.90 0.20
N GLN A 70 -12.06 11.52 0.62
CA GLN A 70 -10.83 11.64 -0.13
C GLN A 70 -10.27 10.24 -0.38
N VAL A 71 -9.78 9.99 -1.59
CA VAL A 71 -9.05 8.76 -1.92
C VAL A 71 -7.61 9.12 -2.23
N VAL A 72 -6.68 8.60 -1.42
CA VAL A 72 -5.24 8.69 -1.67
C VAL A 72 -4.87 7.51 -2.56
N VAL A 73 -4.28 7.79 -3.71
CA VAL A 73 -4.15 6.85 -4.82
C VAL A 73 -2.69 6.69 -5.24
N ASP A 74 -2.20 5.45 -5.23
CA ASP A 74 -1.12 5.00 -6.09
C ASP A 74 -1.74 4.17 -7.22
N PRO A 75 -1.75 4.68 -8.45
CA PRO A 75 -2.34 3.95 -9.57
C PRO A 75 -1.63 2.63 -9.87
N ILE A 76 -0.28 2.62 -9.78
CA ILE A 76 0.55 1.42 -9.96
C ILE A 76 1.73 1.43 -8.98
N ASP A 77 1.51 0.97 -7.75
CA ASP A 77 2.59 0.68 -6.81
C ASP A 77 3.43 -0.50 -7.32
N GLY A 78 4.69 -0.23 -7.61
CA GLY A 78 5.58 -1.16 -8.28
C GLY A 78 5.59 -1.01 -9.81
N SER A 79 5.54 0.22 -10.35
CA SER A 79 5.53 0.52 -11.79
C SER A 79 6.67 -0.14 -12.56
N THR A 80 7.86 -0.24 -11.96
CA THR A 80 8.99 -0.97 -12.56
C THR A 80 8.68 -2.46 -12.73
N ASN A 81 8.06 -3.09 -11.73
CA ASN A 81 7.62 -4.48 -11.83
C ASN A 81 6.58 -4.65 -12.94
N CYS A 82 5.59 -3.76 -13.00
CA CYS A 82 4.58 -3.73 -14.04
C CYS A 82 5.21 -3.66 -15.44
N ASP A 83 6.08 -2.67 -15.67
CA ASP A 83 6.74 -2.50 -16.97
C ASP A 83 7.65 -3.69 -17.34
N ARG A 84 8.31 -4.29 -16.36
CA ARG A 84 9.23 -5.43 -16.58
C ARG A 84 8.52 -6.78 -16.63
N GLY A 85 7.23 -6.86 -16.29
CA GLY A 85 6.46 -8.11 -16.23
C GLY A 85 6.80 -8.97 -15.01
N VAL A 86 7.30 -8.37 -13.95
CA VAL A 86 7.43 -9.03 -12.63
C VAL A 86 6.04 -9.05 -11.99
N PRO A 87 5.47 -10.23 -11.64
CA PRO A 87 4.05 -10.34 -11.25
C PRO A 87 3.79 -9.91 -9.80
N PHE A 88 4.30 -8.75 -9.40
CA PHE A 88 4.12 -8.18 -8.06
C PHE A 88 4.05 -6.65 -8.14
N PHE A 89 2.87 -6.13 -8.42
CA PHE A 89 2.53 -4.72 -8.50
C PHE A 89 1.04 -4.52 -8.26
N SER A 90 0.64 -3.38 -7.73
CA SER A 90 -0.73 -3.16 -7.28
C SER A 90 -1.30 -1.79 -7.65
N THR A 91 -2.60 -1.64 -7.48
CA THR A 91 -3.28 -0.37 -7.30
C THR A 91 -3.63 -0.23 -5.83
N SER A 92 -3.23 0.88 -5.21
CA SER A 92 -3.43 1.18 -3.80
C SER A 92 -4.38 2.37 -3.65
N LEU A 93 -5.50 2.18 -2.93
CA LEU A 93 -6.58 3.16 -2.78
C LEU A 93 -6.97 3.27 -1.30
N ALA A 94 -6.57 4.36 -0.65
CA ALA A 94 -6.92 4.62 0.75
C ALA A 94 -8.06 5.63 0.84
N LEU A 95 -9.13 5.27 1.54
CA LEU A 95 -10.31 6.11 1.74
C LEU A 95 -10.20 6.86 3.07
N MET A 96 -10.29 8.18 3.00
CA MET A 96 -10.27 9.06 4.16
C MET A 96 -11.56 9.88 4.28
N ARG A 97 -11.93 10.20 5.51
CA ARG A 97 -12.94 11.21 5.84
C ARG A 97 -12.31 12.27 6.74
N GLY A 98 -12.02 13.45 6.18
CA GLY A 98 -11.21 14.44 6.87
C GLY A 98 -9.83 13.84 7.22
N PRO A 99 -9.37 13.90 8.47
CA PRO A 99 -8.08 13.33 8.86
C PRO A 99 -8.12 11.83 9.14
N GLU A 100 -9.28 11.20 9.11
CA GLU A 100 -9.48 9.82 9.52
C GLU A 100 -9.35 8.84 8.34
N LEU A 101 -8.47 7.87 8.46
CA LEU A 101 -8.35 6.74 7.53
C LEU A 101 -9.45 5.71 7.84
N ILE A 102 -10.40 5.53 6.92
CA ILE A 102 -11.60 4.72 7.15
C ILE A 102 -11.72 3.49 6.26
N GLY A 103 -10.98 3.42 5.14
CA GLY A 103 -11.04 2.29 4.23
C GLY A 103 -9.76 2.11 3.43
N GLY A 104 -9.54 0.91 2.91
CA GLY A 104 -8.44 0.60 2.04
C GLY A 104 -8.80 -0.51 1.05
N VAL A 105 -8.34 -0.35 -0.18
CA VAL A 105 -8.39 -1.36 -1.23
C VAL A 105 -7.02 -1.44 -1.88
N VAL A 106 -6.44 -2.65 -1.92
CA VAL A 106 -5.20 -2.95 -2.64
C VAL A 106 -5.46 -4.14 -3.55
N ARG A 107 -5.24 -3.95 -4.84
CA ARG A 107 -5.41 -5.03 -5.81
C ARG A 107 -4.08 -5.39 -6.44
N ASN A 108 -3.65 -6.65 -6.28
CA ASN A 108 -2.54 -7.20 -7.05
C ASN A 108 -2.98 -7.30 -8.52
N GLN A 109 -2.41 -6.46 -9.37
CA GLN A 109 -2.84 -6.39 -10.77
C GLN A 109 -2.33 -7.56 -11.62
N ALA A 110 -1.34 -8.29 -11.12
CA ALA A 110 -0.82 -9.46 -11.83
C ALA A 110 -1.65 -10.72 -11.56
N THR A 111 -2.16 -10.91 -10.33
CA THR A 111 -2.93 -12.10 -9.93
C THR A 111 -4.43 -11.86 -9.91
N GLY A 112 -4.85 -10.61 -9.75
CA GLY A 112 -6.24 -10.23 -9.54
C GLY A 112 -6.68 -10.29 -8.07
N ASP A 113 -5.82 -10.68 -7.15
CA ASP A 113 -6.14 -10.73 -5.73
C ASP A 113 -6.48 -9.35 -5.20
N LEU A 114 -7.59 -9.28 -4.46
CA LEU A 114 -8.15 -8.06 -3.92
C LEU A 114 -8.14 -8.09 -2.40
N TYR A 115 -7.33 -7.22 -1.81
CA TYR A 115 -7.33 -6.94 -0.37
C TYR A 115 -8.22 -5.72 -0.10
N GLU A 116 -9.06 -5.82 0.91
CA GLU A 116 -9.91 -4.71 1.34
C GLU A 116 -10.11 -4.69 2.86
N GLY A 117 -10.29 -3.51 3.40
CA GLY A 117 -10.62 -3.30 4.80
C GLY A 117 -11.46 -2.03 4.98
N LEU A 118 -12.40 -2.07 5.90
CA LEU A 118 -13.18 -0.92 6.36
C LEU A 118 -13.08 -0.86 7.87
N LYS A 119 -12.87 0.32 8.40
CA LYS A 119 -12.65 0.55 9.84
C LYS A 119 -13.73 -0.08 10.70
N GLY A 120 -13.32 -1.02 11.57
CA GLY A 120 -14.20 -1.78 12.46
C GLY A 120 -14.94 -2.96 11.81
N GLU A 121 -14.70 -3.27 10.54
CA GLU A 121 -15.35 -4.38 9.82
C GLU A 121 -14.41 -5.55 9.49
N GLY A 122 -13.12 -5.43 9.88
CA GLY A 122 -12.08 -6.40 9.58
C GLY A 122 -11.55 -6.31 8.16
N ALA A 123 -10.54 -7.13 7.86
CA ALA A 123 -9.89 -7.20 6.55
C ALA A 123 -10.25 -8.47 5.80
N ARG A 124 -10.21 -8.40 4.46
CA ARG A 124 -10.56 -9.50 3.56
C ARG A 124 -9.59 -9.60 2.39
N LEU A 125 -9.37 -10.83 1.95
CA LEU A 125 -8.73 -11.16 0.67
C LEU A 125 -9.75 -11.93 -0.17
N ASN A 126 -10.10 -11.41 -1.35
CA ASN A 126 -11.10 -12.02 -2.25
C ASN A 126 -12.42 -12.36 -1.52
N GLY A 127 -12.85 -11.48 -0.61
CA GLY A 127 -14.05 -11.65 0.22
C GLY A 127 -13.89 -12.57 1.43
N GLY A 128 -12.81 -13.35 1.52
CA GLY A 128 -12.48 -14.17 2.69
C GLY A 128 -11.79 -13.36 3.79
N ALA A 129 -12.20 -13.52 5.06
CA ALA A 129 -11.55 -12.81 6.16
C ALA A 129 -10.09 -13.26 6.33
N ILE A 130 -9.20 -12.28 6.56
CA ILE A 130 -7.77 -12.49 6.79
C ILE A 130 -7.34 -12.00 8.17
N ARG A 131 -6.19 -12.48 8.63
CA ARG A 131 -5.62 -12.10 9.91
C ARG A 131 -4.10 -12.25 9.90
N ALA A 132 -3.41 -11.31 10.54
CA ALA A 132 -1.98 -11.39 10.83
C ALA A 132 -1.66 -12.65 11.66
N ASN A 133 -0.49 -13.24 11.45
CA ASN A 133 -0.16 -14.58 11.96
C ASN A 133 0.25 -14.63 13.44
N GLY A 134 0.55 -13.46 14.06
CA GLY A 134 0.88 -13.37 15.49
C GLY A 134 2.32 -13.76 15.84
N GLN A 135 3.26 -13.79 14.89
CA GLN A 135 4.69 -14.01 15.17
C GLN A 135 5.24 -12.95 16.12
N THR A 136 6.03 -13.36 17.11
CA THR A 136 6.64 -12.47 18.12
C THR A 136 8.16 -12.54 18.15
N ASP A 137 8.77 -13.63 17.66
CA ASP A 137 10.22 -13.82 17.66
C ASP A 137 10.86 -13.21 16.40
N PRO A 138 11.67 -12.14 16.53
CA PRO A 138 12.33 -11.54 15.39
C PRO A 138 13.32 -12.50 14.69
N ALA A 139 13.88 -13.49 15.37
CA ALA A 139 14.81 -14.46 14.76
C ALA A 139 14.11 -15.44 13.79
N GLU A 140 12.81 -15.63 13.96
CA GLU A 140 11.97 -16.47 13.10
C GLU A 140 11.16 -15.65 12.08
N ALA A 141 11.24 -14.31 12.12
CA ALA A 141 10.44 -13.42 11.29
C ALA A 141 10.86 -13.43 9.82
N LEU A 142 9.87 -13.56 8.94
CA LEU A 142 9.99 -13.31 7.51
C LEU A 142 9.65 -11.84 7.22
N VAL A 143 10.62 -11.07 6.75
CA VAL A 143 10.54 -9.62 6.64
C VAL A 143 10.59 -9.15 5.20
N ALA A 144 9.76 -8.18 4.84
CA ALA A 144 9.94 -7.41 3.61
C ALA A 144 10.54 -6.03 3.93
N PHE A 145 11.48 -5.58 3.08
CA PHE A 145 12.08 -4.26 3.17
C PHE A 145 11.78 -3.42 1.93
N SER A 146 11.24 -2.23 2.15
CA SER A 146 11.31 -1.16 1.15
C SER A 146 12.67 -0.48 1.27
N GLY A 147 13.51 -0.64 0.24
CA GLY A 147 14.92 -0.28 0.26
C GLY A 147 15.80 -1.41 0.76
N PHE A 148 17.09 -1.10 0.93
CA PHE A 148 18.09 -2.08 1.35
C PHE A 148 18.60 -1.72 2.76
N PRO A 149 18.43 -2.61 3.77
CA PRO A 149 18.93 -2.34 5.12
C PRO A 149 20.47 -2.34 5.13
N GLU A 150 21.07 -1.31 5.71
CA GLU A 150 22.54 -1.17 5.80
C GLU A 150 23.15 -2.15 6.79
N HIS A 151 22.38 -2.55 7.80
CA HIS A 151 22.83 -3.43 8.87
C HIS A 151 21.95 -4.66 8.97
N ARG A 152 22.59 -5.80 9.23
CA ARG A 152 21.86 -7.04 9.52
C ARG A 152 21.59 -7.13 11.02
N PHE A 153 20.34 -7.37 11.36
CA PHE A 153 19.87 -7.71 12.69
C PHE A 153 19.03 -8.99 12.66
N ALA A 154 18.26 -9.31 13.69
CA ALA A 154 17.54 -10.58 13.73
C ALA A 154 16.37 -10.58 12.73
N TRP A 155 16.39 -11.53 11.81
CA TRP A 155 15.29 -12.01 10.97
C TRP A 155 15.65 -13.41 10.43
N PHE A 156 14.65 -14.21 10.15
CA PHE A 156 14.85 -15.53 9.52
C PHE A 156 15.27 -15.36 8.06
N GLN A 157 14.41 -14.72 7.27
CA GLN A 157 14.66 -14.41 5.87
C GLN A 157 14.11 -13.03 5.53
N ASN A 158 14.61 -12.44 4.47
CA ASN A 158 14.11 -11.16 3.98
C ASN A 158 13.66 -11.24 2.51
N ARG A 159 12.82 -10.26 2.14
CA ARG A 159 12.31 -10.04 0.79
C ARG A 159 12.45 -8.55 0.44
N GLY A 160 12.44 -8.25 -0.84
CA GLY A 160 12.23 -6.93 -1.41
C GLY A 160 11.46 -7.18 -2.70
N LEU A 161 10.13 -7.09 -2.64
CA LEU A 161 9.25 -7.50 -3.73
C LEU A 161 8.88 -6.35 -4.65
N GLY A 162 8.96 -5.11 -4.14
CA GLY A 162 8.88 -3.88 -4.95
C GLY A 162 7.47 -3.32 -5.14
N SER A 163 6.55 -3.64 -4.24
CA SER A 163 5.23 -3.01 -4.09
C SER A 163 4.92 -2.92 -2.60
N ALA A 164 5.07 -1.74 -2.02
CA ALA A 164 4.95 -1.54 -0.58
C ALA A 164 3.54 -1.85 -0.07
N ALA A 165 2.51 -1.43 -0.81
CA ALA A 165 1.13 -1.71 -0.45
C ALA A 165 0.85 -3.22 -0.40
N LEU A 166 1.36 -4.01 -1.37
CA LEU A 166 1.20 -5.47 -1.35
C LEU A 166 2.03 -6.12 -0.25
N GLU A 167 3.27 -5.68 -0.02
CA GLU A 167 4.10 -6.24 1.05
C GLU A 167 3.43 -6.04 2.42
N ILE A 168 2.75 -4.91 2.65
CA ILE A 168 1.94 -4.66 3.84
C ILE A 168 0.71 -5.60 3.88
N CYS A 169 0.04 -5.81 2.74
CA CYS A 169 -1.08 -6.76 2.67
C CYS A 169 -0.65 -8.21 2.95
N LEU A 170 0.58 -8.61 2.58
CA LEU A 170 1.11 -9.93 2.93
C LEU A 170 1.31 -10.06 4.46
N VAL A 171 1.58 -8.98 5.18
CA VAL A 171 1.56 -8.99 6.66
C VAL A 171 0.13 -9.15 7.17
N ALA A 172 -0.83 -8.46 6.56
CA ALA A 172 -2.24 -8.54 6.93
C ALA A 172 -2.81 -9.96 6.80
N GLU A 173 -2.42 -10.72 5.78
CA GLU A 173 -2.88 -12.11 5.58
C GLU A 173 -2.02 -13.16 6.31
N GLY A 174 -0.88 -12.74 6.90
CA GLY A 174 0.02 -13.61 7.65
C GLY A 174 1.06 -14.36 6.82
N SER A 175 1.26 -14.02 5.55
CA SER A 175 2.32 -14.58 4.68
C SER A 175 3.69 -13.96 4.96
N LEU A 176 3.73 -12.72 5.45
CA LEU A 176 4.90 -12.06 6.02
C LEU A 176 4.64 -11.73 7.50
N ASP A 177 5.72 -11.59 8.25
CA ASP A 177 5.64 -11.19 9.66
C ASP A 177 5.87 -9.71 9.86
N VAL A 178 6.68 -9.09 9.00
CA VAL A 178 7.05 -7.67 9.09
C VAL A 178 7.22 -7.07 7.69
N PHE A 179 6.70 -5.87 7.52
CA PHE A 179 7.11 -4.91 6.51
C PHE A 179 7.83 -3.74 7.18
N SER A 180 8.96 -3.32 6.63
CA SER A 180 9.77 -2.25 7.20
C SER A 180 10.43 -1.41 6.12
N VAL A 181 10.59 -0.12 6.40
CA VAL A 181 11.29 0.82 5.50
C VAL A 181 12.74 0.98 5.96
N ALA A 182 13.69 0.69 5.07
CA ALA A 182 15.12 0.79 5.35
C ALA A 182 15.57 2.23 5.65
N GLU A 183 16.78 2.41 6.22
CA GLU A 183 17.27 3.69 6.76
C GLU A 183 17.31 4.80 5.71
N GLN A 184 17.71 4.46 4.48
CA GLN A 184 17.86 5.42 3.37
C GLN A 184 16.60 5.57 2.51
N SER A 185 15.51 4.91 2.92
CA SER A 185 14.24 4.92 2.21
C SER A 185 13.15 5.63 2.98
N ALA A 186 12.15 6.12 2.26
CA ALA A 186 10.94 6.66 2.84
C ALA A 186 9.80 6.56 1.81
N LEU A 187 8.59 6.41 2.28
CA LEU A 187 7.38 6.21 1.49
C LEU A 187 6.47 7.44 1.57
N ASN A 188 5.73 7.68 0.49
CA ASN A 188 4.64 8.63 0.48
C ASN A 188 3.34 7.96 0.97
N PRO A 189 2.30 8.73 1.31
CA PRO A 189 1.03 8.19 1.83
C PRO A 189 0.36 7.17 0.91
N TRP A 190 0.42 7.35 -0.39
CA TRP A 190 -0.19 6.45 -1.36
C TRP A 190 0.46 5.07 -1.40
N ASP A 191 1.75 4.96 -1.03
CA ASP A 191 2.49 3.70 -0.98
C ASP A 191 2.04 2.79 0.17
N TYR A 192 1.45 3.36 1.27
CA TYR A 192 1.21 2.57 2.47
C TYR A 192 -0.18 2.70 3.10
N LEU A 193 -0.90 3.80 2.95
CA LEU A 193 -2.14 4.05 3.71
C LEU A 193 -3.20 2.96 3.52
N ALA A 194 -3.43 2.50 2.29
CA ALA A 194 -4.43 1.45 2.06
C ALA A 194 -4.03 0.14 2.73
N GLY A 195 -2.79 -0.29 2.53
CA GLY A 195 -2.25 -1.48 3.18
C GLY A 195 -2.24 -1.36 4.71
N LEU A 196 -1.93 -0.17 5.24
CA LEU A 196 -1.93 0.13 6.67
C LEU A 196 -3.29 -0.13 7.32
N LEU A 197 -4.38 0.39 6.71
CA LEU A 197 -5.72 0.12 7.22
C LEU A 197 -6.05 -1.36 7.15
N ILE A 198 -5.78 -2.01 6.02
CA ILE A 198 -6.04 -3.45 5.85
C ILE A 198 -5.28 -4.27 6.91
N ALA A 199 -4.02 -3.95 7.16
CA ALA A 199 -3.20 -4.62 8.16
C ALA A 199 -3.74 -4.40 9.59
N ARG A 200 -4.14 -3.17 9.92
CA ARG A 200 -4.78 -2.83 11.19
C ARG A 200 -6.06 -3.62 11.42
N GLU A 201 -6.92 -3.69 10.41
CA GLU A 201 -8.19 -4.44 10.46
C GLU A 201 -7.98 -5.96 10.49
N ALA A 202 -6.82 -6.44 10.04
CA ALA A 202 -6.38 -7.83 10.18
C ALA A 202 -5.72 -8.14 11.55
N GLY A 203 -5.59 -7.14 12.44
CA GLY A 203 -5.00 -7.27 13.76
C GLY A 203 -3.48 -7.18 13.81
N ALA A 204 -2.83 -6.70 12.75
CA ALA A 204 -1.42 -6.35 12.76
C ALA A 204 -1.18 -5.08 13.58
N ALA A 205 0.06 -4.90 14.03
CA ALA A 205 0.54 -3.71 14.70
C ALA A 205 1.33 -2.81 13.74
N GLU A 206 1.38 -1.54 14.04
CA GLU A 206 2.07 -0.54 13.23
C GLU A 206 2.88 0.43 14.09
N GLY A 207 3.82 1.09 13.46
CA GLY A 207 4.61 2.17 14.03
C GLY A 207 5.29 2.99 12.94
N GLU A 208 5.85 4.11 13.33
CA GLU A 208 6.66 4.97 12.48
C GLU A 208 8.00 5.22 13.18
N TYR A 209 9.12 5.16 12.43
CA TYR A 209 10.45 5.21 13.03
C TYR A 209 10.76 6.51 13.76
N ASN A 210 10.20 7.63 13.32
CA ASN A 210 10.37 8.96 13.94
C ASN A 210 9.17 9.38 14.81
N ASP A 211 8.28 8.44 15.14
CA ASP A 211 7.04 8.68 15.90
C ASP A 211 6.11 9.75 15.28
N GLN A 212 6.16 9.88 13.96
CA GLN A 212 5.28 10.79 13.21
C GLN A 212 3.95 10.12 12.88
N ASP A 213 2.92 10.95 12.72
CA ASP A 213 1.61 10.47 12.31
C ASP A 213 1.66 9.85 10.89
N LEU A 214 1.12 8.64 10.76
CA LEU A 214 0.99 7.93 9.50
C LEU A 214 -0.29 8.31 8.73
N GLU A 215 -1.35 8.77 9.42
CA GLU A 215 -2.64 9.07 8.81
C GLU A 215 -2.65 10.49 8.20
N THR A 216 -1.84 10.72 7.19
CA THR A 216 -1.81 11.99 6.45
C THR A 216 -1.99 11.76 4.96
N PRO A 217 -2.91 12.49 4.28
CA PRO A 217 -3.03 12.44 2.83
C PRO A 217 -1.99 13.33 2.12
N GLU A 218 -1.30 14.19 2.86
CA GLU A 218 -0.29 15.08 2.31
C GLU A 218 0.94 14.32 1.83
N PRO A 219 1.62 14.73 0.73
CA PRO A 219 2.79 14.07 0.19
C PRO A 219 4.03 14.27 1.07
N VAL A 220 3.94 13.80 2.32
CA VAL A 220 5.02 13.87 3.31
C VAL A 220 5.54 12.47 3.57
N LYS A 221 6.82 12.28 3.34
CA LYS A 221 7.46 10.97 3.47
C LYS A 221 7.47 10.47 4.91
N ARG A 222 7.21 9.18 5.07
CA ARG A 222 7.20 8.44 6.33
C ARG A 222 8.02 7.15 6.21
N ARG A 223 8.36 6.60 7.36
CA ARG A 223 9.03 5.29 7.45
C ARG A 223 8.18 4.35 8.30
N PRO A 224 7.09 3.81 7.75
CA PRO A 224 6.25 2.86 8.46
C PRO A 224 6.98 1.55 8.73
N VAL A 225 6.63 0.93 9.86
CA VAL A 225 6.85 -0.48 10.16
C VAL A 225 5.50 -1.10 10.49
N VAL A 226 5.15 -2.17 9.79
CA VAL A 226 3.92 -2.94 10.01
C VAL A 226 4.32 -4.36 10.32
N ALA A 227 3.82 -4.92 11.41
CA ALA A 227 4.20 -6.25 11.84
C ALA A 227 3.01 -7.01 12.42
N SER A 228 3.12 -8.33 12.42
CA SER A 228 2.09 -9.21 12.96
C SER A 228 1.78 -8.95 14.44
N THR A 229 2.73 -8.35 15.21
CA THR A 229 2.56 -8.06 16.64
C THR A 229 3.24 -6.76 17.07
N PRO A 230 2.79 -6.13 18.18
CA PRO A 230 3.43 -4.95 18.76
C PRO A 230 4.89 -5.20 19.20
N GLU A 231 5.22 -6.42 19.60
CA GLU A 231 6.56 -6.82 20.03
C GLU A 231 7.56 -6.69 18.88
N LEU A 232 7.16 -7.14 17.68
CA LEU A 232 7.99 -7.01 16.49
C LEU A 232 8.12 -5.54 16.06
N VAL A 233 7.03 -4.75 16.09
CA VAL A 233 7.12 -3.29 15.84
C VAL A 233 8.13 -2.65 16.78
N ALA A 234 8.02 -2.91 18.10
CA ALA A 234 8.93 -2.35 19.09
C ALA A 234 10.38 -2.81 18.88
N PHE A 235 10.59 -4.07 18.46
CA PHE A 235 11.92 -4.58 18.14
C PHE A 235 12.52 -3.85 16.96
N TYR A 236 11.81 -3.76 15.82
CA TYR A 236 12.31 -3.13 14.60
C TYR A 236 12.58 -1.64 14.77
N LYS A 237 11.71 -0.91 15.47
CA LYS A 237 11.94 0.52 15.79
C LYS A 237 13.24 0.76 16.55
N LYS A 238 13.72 -0.18 17.37
CA LYS A 238 14.98 -0.06 18.10
C LYS A 238 16.23 -0.35 17.27
N GLN A 239 16.11 -1.04 16.12
CA GLN A 239 17.26 -1.44 15.30
C GLN A 239 17.86 -0.26 14.54
N TRP A 240 17.07 0.77 14.26
CA TRP A 240 17.52 1.98 13.57
C TRP A 240 17.29 3.23 14.42
N PRO A 241 18.08 3.40 15.50
CA PRO A 241 18.08 4.65 16.26
C PRO A 241 18.67 5.76 15.37
N PHE A 242 18.09 6.93 15.44
CA PHE A 242 18.57 8.15 14.77
C PHE A 242 19.64 8.83 15.62
#